data_8413ba8b1c9cccb66188c9b8fa61f4f1
#
_entry.id   8413ba8b1c9cccb66188c9b8fa61f4f1
#
_cell.length_a   1.000
_cell.length_b   1.000
_cell.length_c   1.000
_cell.angle_alpha   90.00
_cell.angle_beta   90.00
_cell.angle_gamma   90.00
#
_symmetry.space_group_name_H-M   'P 1'
#
loop_
_entity.id
_entity.type
_entity.pdbx_description
1 polymer ?
#
loop_
_entity_poly.entity_id
_entity_poly.type
_entity_poly.pdbx_seq_one_letter_code
_entity_poly.pdbx_strand_id
1 'polypeptide(L)'
;MAEVNLNIDELKGFVNHIISNNRYLQEQGKNPVAIEVVGESGIGKTSAVIELAKENNLNFVKLNLAQIEELGDLVGFPVRQFQMYKEKQVSKKIDDLQYTAAQKAAAAAQVANATMTKKVGQWVDELAVEEYLKQGWKMTGKNRMSYCAPEWIADKKDGGILLLDDW
;
A
#
# COMPACT_ATOMS: atom_id res chain seq x y z
N MET A 1 -21.44 12.61 -21.40
CA MET A 1 -20.64 11.35 -21.46
C MET A 1 -21.31 10.45 -22.49
N ALA A 2 -20.55 9.74 -23.31
CA ALA A 2 -21.15 8.77 -24.24
C ALA A 2 -21.55 7.54 -23.43
N GLU A 3 -22.83 7.18 -23.47
CA GLU A 3 -23.32 5.91 -22.91
C GLU A 3 -22.97 4.79 -23.88
N VAL A 4 -22.31 3.76 -23.39
CA VAL A 4 -21.99 2.55 -24.12
C VAL A 4 -22.81 1.42 -23.54
N ASN A 5 -23.69 0.82 -24.36
CA ASN A 5 -24.47 -0.33 -23.95
C ASN A 5 -23.66 -1.61 -24.20
N LEU A 6 -23.46 -2.38 -23.15
CA LEU A 6 -22.68 -3.62 -23.18
C LEU A 6 -23.54 -4.79 -22.69
N ASN A 7 -23.39 -5.95 -23.30
CA ASN A 7 -23.85 -7.20 -22.73
C ASN A 7 -22.87 -7.70 -21.64
N ILE A 8 -23.21 -8.77 -20.92
CA ILE A 8 -22.37 -9.27 -19.80
C ILE A 8 -20.97 -9.69 -20.25
N ASP A 9 -20.82 -10.31 -21.40
CA ASP A 9 -19.52 -10.76 -21.91
C ASP A 9 -18.65 -9.57 -22.36
N GLU A 10 -19.25 -8.60 -22.99
CA GLU A 10 -18.58 -7.33 -23.36
C GLU A 10 -18.18 -6.54 -22.11
N LEU A 11 -19.04 -6.51 -21.07
CA LEU A 11 -18.71 -5.90 -19.77
C LEU A 11 -17.48 -6.59 -19.16
N LYS A 12 -17.45 -7.92 -19.13
CA LYS A 12 -16.29 -8.68 -18.63
C LYS A 12 -15.03 -8.35 -19.41
N GLY A 13 -15.10 -8.29 -20.72
CA GLY A 13 -13.97 -7.91 -21.58
C GLY A 13 -13.48 -6.49 -21.30
N PHE A 14 -14.39 -5.54 -21.14
CA PHE A 14 -14.07 -4.15 -20.83
C PHE A 14 -13.43 -4.01 -19.44
N VAL A 15 -13.98 -4.65 -18.40
CA VAL A 15 -13.41 -4.62 -17.03
C VAL A 15 -12.00 -5.24 -17.01
N ASN A 16 -11.77 -6.35 -17.71
CA ASN A 16 -10.43 -6.95 -17.84
C ASN A 16 -9.43 -5.99 -18.50
N HIS A 17 -9.86 -5.25 -19.52
CA HIS A 17 -9.01 -4.22 -20.12
C HIS A 17 -8.67 -3.11 -19.12
N ILE A 18 -9.65 -2.64 -18.33
CA ILE A 18 -9.41 -1.62 -17.29
C ILE A 18 -8.49 -2.13 -16.19
N ILE A 19 -8.63 -3.38 -15.75
CA ILE A 19 -7.71 -4.00 -14.78
C ILE A 19 -6.26 -3.96 -15.30
N SER A 20 -6.05 -4.35 -16.55
CA SER A 20 -4.72 -4.34 -17.19
C SER A 20 -4.17 -2.91 -17.31
N ASN A 21 -5.02 -1.97 -17.73
CA ASN A 21 -4.65 -0.56 -17.83
C ASN A 21 -4.31 0.04 -16.46
N ASN A 22 -5.06 -0.29 -15.43
CA ASN A 22 -4.81 0.20 -14.07
C ASN A 22 -3.48 -0.31 -13.50
N ARG A 23 -3.09 -1.56 -13.79
CA ARG A 23 -1.75 -2.08 -13.44
C ARG A 23 -0.66 -1.26 -14.11
N TYR A 24 -0.79 -0.99 -15.40
CA TYR A 24 0.16 -0.15 -16.14
C TYR A 24 0.23 1.29 -15.60
N LEU A 25 -0.91 1.90 -15.25
CA LEU A 25 -0.95 3.23 -14.65
C LEU A 25 -0.25 3.26 -13.28
N GLN A 26 -0.45 2.23 -12.47
CA GLN A 26 0.18 2.10 -11.15
C GLN A 26 1.70 2.00 -11.25
N GLU A 27 2.23 1.25 -12.22
CA GLU A 27 3.67 1.17 -12.49
C GLU A 27 4.27 2.55 -12.85
N GLN A 28 3.48 3.42 -13.46
CA GLN A 28 3.85 4.80 -13.77
C GLN A 28 3.59 5.80 -12.63
N GLY A 29 3.13 5.34 -11.46
CA GLY A 29 2.77 6.21 -10.34
C GLY A 29 1.53 7.09 -10.59
N LYS A 30 0.66 6.69 -11.54
CA LYS A 30 -0.59 7.38 -11.87
C LYS A 30 -1.76 6.72 -11.14
N ASN A 31 -2.82 7.50 -10.95
CA ASN A 31 -4.04 7.00 -10.32
C ASN A 31 -4.78 6.01 -11.23
N PRO A 32 -5.37 4.95 -10.66
CA PRO A 32 -6.21 4.02 -11.40
C PRO A 32 -7.51 4.70 -11.86
N VAL A 33 -8.10 4.18 -12.92
CA VAL A 33 -9.41 4.58 -13.43
C VAL A 33 -10.49 3.76 -12.74
N ALA A 34 -11.51 4.43 -12.20
CA ALA A 34 -12.75 3.81 -11.73
C ALA A 34 -13.78 3.79 -12.86
N ILE A 35 -14.67 2.80 -12.84
CA ILE A 35 -15.80 2.67 -13.79
C ILE A 35 -17.11 2.58 -13.04
N GLU A 36 -18.13 3.15 -13.63
CA GLU A 36 -19.51 3.02 -13.18
C GLU A 36 -20.29 2.12 -14.14
N VAL A 37 -21.01 1.14 -13.61
CA VAL A 37 -21.85 0.22 -14.38
C VAL A 37 -23.32 0.47 -14.04
N VAL A 38 -24.02 1.10 -14.95
CA VAL A 38 -25.46 1.42 -14.82
C VAL A 38 -26.30 0.37 -15.55
N GLY A 39 -27.45 0.02 -15.00
CA GLY A 39 -28.38 -0.92 -15.62
C GLY A 39 -29.44 -1.39 -14.64
N GLU A 40 -30.48 -2.07 -15.14
CA GLU A 40 -31.58 -2.57 -14.33
C GLU A 40 -31.15 -3.49 -13.20
N SER A 41 -31.89 -3.51 -12.11
CA SER A 41 -31.65 -4.43 -11.00
C SER A 41 -31.86 -5.88 -11.46
N GLY A 42 -31.05 -6.79 -10.93
CA GLY A 42 -31.19 -8.24 -11.17
C GLY A 42 -30.57 -8.77 -12.48
N ILE A 43 -30.01 -7.93 -13.36
CA ILE A 43 -29.39 -8.39 -14.63
C ILE A 43 -28.01 -9.05 -14.46
N GLY A 44 -27.49 -9.17 -13.22
CA GLY A 44 -26.26 -9.90 -12.96
C GLY A 44 -24.98 -9.05 -12.90
N LYS A 45 -25.08 -7.71 -12.80
CA LYS A 45 -23.90 -6.81 -12.73
C LYS A 45 -22.89 -7.23 -11.65
N THR A 46 -23.37 -7.33 -10.41
CA THR A 46 -22.53 -7.73 -9.25
C THR A 46 -21.94 -9.12 -9.42
N SER A 47 -22.74 -10.08 -9.94
CA SER A 47 -22.27 -11.46 -10.18
C SER A 47 -21.15 -11.51 -11.22
N ALA A 48 -21.25 -10.73 -12.29
CA ALA A 48 -20.22 -10.65 -13.33
C ALA A 48 -18.89 -10.14 -12.76
N VAL A 49 -18.93 -9.12 -11.88
CA VAL A 49 -17.70 -8.58 -11.26
C VAL A 49 -17.08 -9.56 -10.27
N ILE A 50 -17.89 -10.31 -9.50
CA ILE A 50 -17.42 -11.36 -8.61
C ILE A 50 -16.71 -12.49 -9.40
N GLU A 51 -17.30 -12.89 -10.51
CA GLU A 51 -16.72 -13.92 -11.38
C GLU A 51 -15.38 -13.47 -11.97
N LEU A 52 -15.32 -12.23 -12.46
CA LEU A 52 -14.08 -11.62 -12.94
C LEU A 52 -12.98 -11.57 -11.88
N ALA A 53 -13.31 -11.25 -10.64
CA ALA A 53 -12.34 -11.23 -9.55
C ALA A 53 -11.75 -12.64 -9.34
N LYS A 54 -12.59 -13.67 -9.40
CA LYS A 54 -12.16 -15.07 -9.28
C LYS A 54 -11.30 -15.51 -10.46
N GLU A 55 -11.71 -15.20 -11.69
CA GLU A 55 -10.97 -15.54 -12.92
C GLU A 55 -9.57 -14.92 -12.94
N ASN A 56 -9.45 -13.69 -12.43
CA ASN A 56 -8.18 -12.96 -12.36
C ASN A 56 -7.39 -13.21 -11.07
N ASN A 57 -7.88 -14.06 -10.17
CA ASN A 57 -7.31 -14.31 -8.84
C ASN A 57 -7.03 -13.02 -8.05
N LEU A 58 -7.99 -12.09 -8.06
CA LEU A 58 -7.93 -10.81 -7.38
C LEU A 58 -8.74 -10.83 -6.08
N ASN A 59 -8.26 -10.09 -5.08
CA ASN A 59 -9.08 -9.81 -3.90
C ASN A 59 -10.37 -9.08 -4.33
N PHE A 60 -11.48 -9.46 -3.73
CA PHE A 60 -12.77 -8.82 -3.99
C PHE A 60 -13.34 -8.28 -2.69
N VAL A 61 -13.74 -7.02 -2.71
CA VAL A 61 -14.44 -6.35 -1.61
C VAL A 61 -15.70 -5.73 -2.17
N LYS A 62 -16.84 -6.07 -1.57
CA LYS A 62 -18.12 -5.41 -1.83
C LYS A 62 -18.46 -4.53 -0.63
N LEU A 63 -18.68 -3.25 -0.86
CA LEU A 63 -19.22 -2.32 0.12
C LEU A 63 -20.61 -1.89 -0.34
N ASN A 64 -21.58 -2.09 0.54
CA ASN A 64 -22.91 -1.52 0.37
C ASN A 64 -22.90 -0.12 1.00
N LEU A 65 -22.93 0.91 0.16
CA LEU A 65 -22.83 2.30 0.63
C LEU A 65 -24.06 2.72 1.45
N ALA A 66 -25.22 2.10 1.21
CA ALA A 66 -26.43 2.34 2.01
C ALA A 66 -26.30 1.87 3.48
N GLN A 67 -25.30 1.03 3.80
CA GLN A 67 -25.03 0.54 5.15
C GLN A 67 -23.91 1.30 5.86
N ILE A 68 -23.23 2.23 5.17
CA ILE A 68 -22.17 3.05 5.74
C ILE A 68 -22.83 4.25 6.43
N GLU A 69 -22.76 4.30 7.75
CA GLU A 69 -23.37 5.37 8.54
C GLU A 69 -22.41 6.56 8.70
N GLU A 70 -21.11 6.29 8.79
CA GLU A 70 -20.10 7.31 9.01
C GLU A 70 -18.99 7.27 7.96
N LEU A 71 -18.45 8.43 7.63
CA LEU A 71 -17.32 8.54 6.70
C LEU A 71 -16.09 7.76 7.15
N GLY A 72 -15.91 7.60 8.46
CA GLY A 72 -14.85 6.81 9.07
C GLY A 72 -14.85 5.35 8.66
N ASP A 73 -16.04 4.76 8.42
CA ASP A 73 -16.18 3.37 7.98
C ASP A 73 -15.63 3.16 6.56
N LEU A 74 -15.69 4.22 5.74
CA LEU A 74 -15.19 4.18 4.36
C LEU A 74 -13.73 4.57 4.26
N VAL A 75 -13.31 5.64 4.94
CA VAL A 75 -11.98 6.26 4.78
C VAL A 75 -11.01 5.81 5.87
N GLY A 76 -11.53 5.32 6.99
CA GLY A 76 -10.79 5.02 8.20
C GLY A 76 -10.75 6.20 9.17
N PHE A 77 -10.24 5.94 10.38
CA PHE A 77 -10.17 6.93 11.43
C PHE A 77 -8.84 7.69 11.41
N PRO A 78 -8.86 9.01 11.66
CA PRO A 78 -7.64 9.79 11.76
C PRO A 78 -6.83 9.37 13.00
N VAL A 79 -5.55 9.08 12.81
CA VAL A 79 -4.60 8.75 13.87
C VAL A 79 -3.43 9.71 13.84
N ARG A 80 -2.92 10.09 15.01
CA ARG A 80 -1.71 10.88 15.12
C ARG A 80 -0.49 9.99 15.03
N GLN A 81 0.45 10.34 14.17
CA GLN A 81 1.72 9.63 14.05
C GLN A 81 2.88 10.56 14.42
N PHE A 82 3.88 9.99 15.09
CA PHE A 82 5.12 10.63 15.46
C PHE A 82 6.29 10.05 14.67
N GLN A 83 7.16 10.92 14.19
CA GLN A 83 8.37 10.46 13.55
C GLN A 83 9.41 10.06 14.60
N MET A 84 9.80 8.80 14.57
CA MET A 84 10.82 8.25 15.45
C MET A 84 12.05 7.83 14.64
N TYR A 85 13.22 7.86 15.26
CA TYR A 85 14.46 7.40 14.65
C TYR A 85 15.26 6.53 15.61
N LYS A 86 16.04 5.63 15.04
CA LYS A 86 17.03 4.83 15.76
C LYS A 86 18.34 4.86 14.99
N GLU A 87 19.43 5.02 15.72
CA GLU A 87 20.77 4.97 15.16
C GLU A 87 21.19 3.50 15.03
N LYS A 88 21.44 3.05 13.81
CA LYS A 88 22.03 1.74 13.54
C LYS A 88 23.49 1.94 13.14
N GLN A 89 24.37 1.23 13.81
CA GLN A 89 25.75 1.10 13.37
C GLN A 89 25.75 0.22 12.11
N VAL A 90 26.18 0.78 10.99
CA VAL A 90 26.33 0.04 9.74
C VAL A 90 27.81 -0.20 9.56
N SER A 91 28.26 -1.43 9.81
CA SER A 91 29.57 -1.88 9.32
C SER A 91 29.49 -2.03 7.82
N LYS A 92 30.24 -1.25 7.06
CA LYS A 92 30.42 -1.48 5.63
C LYS A 92 31.07 -2.85 5.45
N LYS A 93 30.34 -3.84 4.95
CA LYS A 93 30.95 -5.01 4.34
C LYS A 93 31.71 -4.51 3.10
N ILE A 94 32.99 -4.70 3.07
CA ILE A 94 33.83 -4.49 1.88
C ILE A 94 33.48 -5.65 0.97
N ASP A 95 32.64 -5.40 -0.04
CA ASP A 95 32.39 -6.37 -1.10
C ASP A 95 33.70 -6.71 -1.79
N ASP A 96 33.90 -7.98 -2.10
CA ASP A 96 35.11 -8.62 -2.62
C ASP A 96 35.46 -8.17 -4.05
N LEU A 97 35.75 -6.90 -4.26
CA LEU A 97 36.34 -6.37 -5.48
C LEU A 97 37.86 -6.29 -5.31
N GLN A 98 38.55 -7.31 -5.85
CA GLN A 98 39.96 -7.33 -6.29
C GLN A 98 40.98 -6.46 -5.52
N TYR A 99 41.07 -6.64 -4.20
CA TYR A 99 42.18 -6.05 -3.43
C TYR A 99 43.20 -7.12 -3.06
N THR A 100 44.48 -6.78 -3.18
CA THR A 100 45.58 -7.62 -2.65
C THR A 100 45.50 -7.75 -1.13
N ALA A 101 46.10 -8.80 -0.55
CA ALA A 101 46.05 -9.06 0.90
C ALA A 101 46.54 -7.87 1.75
N ALA A 102 47.53 -7.13 1.28
CA ALA A 102 48.07 -5.93 1.96
C ALA A 102 47.08 -4.74 1.92
N GLN A 103 46.35 -4.57 0.82
CA GLN A 103 45.30 -3.55 0.68
C GLN A 103 44.05 -3.88 1.52
N LYS A 104 43.73 -5.16 1.66
CA LYS A 104 42.65 -5.63 2.56
C LYS A 104 42.98 -5.33 4.03
N ALA A 105 44.21 -5.53 4.46
CA ALA A 105 44.64 -5.23 5.83
C ALA A 105 44.61 -3.73 6.15
N ALA A 106 45.08 -2.88 5.22
CA ALA A 106 45.05 -1.42 5.38
C ALA A 106 43.62 -0.86 5.35
N ALA A 107 42.77 -1.37 4.48
CA ALA A 107 41.33 -1.00 4.40
C ALA A 107 40.58 -1.46 5.65
N ALA A 108 40.85 -2.65 6.19
CA ALA A 108 40.23 -3.14 7.42
C ALA A 108 40.60 -2.28 8.64
N ALA A 109 41.83 -1.77 8.75
CA ALA A 109 42.26 -0.86 9.80
C ALA A 109 41.57 0.52 9.70
N GLN A 110 41.33 1.02 8.50
CA GLN A 110 40.59 2.27 8.27
C GLN A 110 39.07 2.13 8.48
N VAL A 111 38.49 0.97 8.15
CA VAL A 111 37.06 0.68 8.34
C VAL A 111 36.72 0.40 9.79
N ALA A 112 37.64 -0.15 10.60
CA ALA A 112 37.43 -0.34 12.03
C ALA A 112 37.22 1.00 12.79
N ASN A 113 37.72 2.11 12.23
CA ASN A 113 37.57 3.46 12.80
C ASN A 113 36.43 4.29 12.16
N ALA A 114 35.77 3.79 11.11
CA ALA A 114 34.66 4.49 10.43
C ALA A 114 33.32 3.79 10.69
N THR A 115 32.89 3.75 11.93
CA THR A 115 31.55 3.34 12.28
C THR A 115 30.55 4.40 11.78
N MET A 116 29.99 4.21 10.58
CA MET A 116 28.95 5.09 10.09
C MET A 116 27.65 4.77 10.81
N THR A 117 27.17 5.71 11.60
CA THR A 117 25.82 5.66 12.20
C THR A 117 24.79 6.09 11.17
N LYS A 118 23.95 5.17 10.70
CA LYS A 118 22.83 5.50 9.83
C LYS A 118 21.58 5.69 10.69
N LYS A 119 20.94 6.87 10.58
CA LYS A 119 19.64 7.12 11.20
C LYS A 119 18.56 6.47 10.35
N VAL A 120 17.85 5.51 10.93
CA VAL A 120 16.66 4.91 10.34
C VAL A 120 15.46 5.56 11.01
N GLY A 121 14.61 6.21 10.22
CA GLY A 121 13.39 6.88 10.70
C GLY A 121 12.13 6.14 10.24
N GLN A 122 11.10 6.15 11.07
CA GLN A 122 9.77 5.65 10.71
C GLN A 122 8.69 6.46 11.41
N TRP A 123 7.48 6.40 10.87
CA TRP A 123 6.28 6.98 11.48
C TRP A 123 5.62 5.92 12.35
N VAL A 124 5.24 6.28 13.56
CA VAL A 124 4.69 5.40 14.59
C VAL A 124 3.42 6.04 15.12
N ASP A 125 2.37 5.27 15.28
CA ASP A 125 1.10 5.72 15.85
C ASP A 125 1.26 6.07 17.33
N GLU A 126 0.49 7.05 17.80
CA GLU A 126 0.57 7.56 19.17
C GLU A 126 0.51 6.46 20.23
N LEU A 127 -0.33 5.46 20.02
CA LEU A 127 -0.47 4.33 20.96
C LEU A 127 0.76 3.43 21.06
N ALA A 128 1.58 3.38 20.02
CA ALA A 128 2.78 2.54 19.97
C ALA A 128 4.07 3.29 20.38
N VAL A 129 4.01 4.61 20.57
CA VAL A 129 5.18 5.44 20.89
C VAL A 129 5.94 4.96 22.11
N GLU A 130 5.23 4.62 23.21
CA GLU A 130 5.86 4.15 24.43
C GLU A 130 6.65 2.86 24.25
N GLU A 131 6.14 1.93 23.45
CA GLU A 131 6.82 0.68 23.14
C GLU A 131 8.12 0.94 22.35
N TYR A 132 8.07 1.83 21.37
CA TYR A 132 9.24 2.21 20.59
C TYR A 132 10.31 2.94 21.43
N LEU A 133 9.88 3.78 22.38
CA LEU A 133 10.81 4.41 23.33
C LEU A 133 11.53 3.37 24.19
N LYS A 134 10.82 2.34 24.68
CA LYS A 134 11.41 1.21 25.43
C LYS A 134 12.42 0.41 24.58
N GLN A 135 12.21 0.35 23.27
CA GLN A 135 13.12 -0.29 22.32
C GLN A 135 14.33 0.60 21.93
N GLY A 136 14.48 1.78 22.53
CA GLY A 136 15.58 2.70 22.31
C GLY A 136 15.45 3.60 21.07
N TRP A 137 14.21 3.76 20.56
CA TRP A 137 13.91 4.77 19.54
C TRP A 137 13.79 6.15 20.17
N LYS A 138 14.08 7.19 19.41
CA LYS A 138 14.01 8.60 19.84
C LYS A 138 13.04 9.36 18.97
N MET A 139 12.30 10.31 19.55
CA MET A 139 11.39 11.18 18.81
C MET A 139 12.17 12.26 18.07
N THR A 140 11.76 12.59 16.84
CA THR A 140 12.30 13.73 16.08
C THR A 140 11.61 15.05 16.42
N GLY A 141 10.47 15.01 17.14
CA GLY A 141 9.59 16.15 17.39
C GLY A 141 8.59 16.43 16.25
N LYS A 142 8.70 15.74 15.11
CA LYS A 142 7.73 15.87 14.02
C LYS A 142 6.54 14.96 14.24
N ASN A 143 5.34 15.48 13.95
CA ASN A 143 4.11 14.70 13.95
C ASN A 143 3.31 14.95 12.67
N ARG A 144 2.39 14.04 12.37
CA ARG A 144 1.44 14.17 11.26
C ARG A 144 0.14 13.47 11.60
N MET A 145 -0.92 13.83 10.89
CA MET A 145 -2.15 13.04 10.84
C MET A 145 -2.02 11.99 9.74
N SER A 146 -2.48 10.79 10.03
CA SER A 146 -2.64 9.69 9.07
C SER A 146 -4.02 9.06 9.29
N TYR A 147 -4.42 8.16 8.41
CA TYR A 147 -5.66 7.40 8.58
C TYR A 147 -5.32 5.95 8.85
N CYS A 148 -5.98 5.36 9.85
CA CYS A 148 -5.96 3.92 10.05
C CYS A 148 -6.85 3.30 8.98
N ALA A 149 -6.29 2.39 8.17
CA ALA A 149 -7.07 1.74 7.13
C ALA A 149 -8.24 0.94 7.73
N PRO A 150 -9.47 1.01 7.17
CA PRO A 150 -10.56 0.18 7.59
C PRO A 150 -10.23 -1.30 7.46
N GLU A 151 -10.86 -2.14 8.29
CA GLU A 151 -10.62 -3.59 8.33
C GLU A 151 -10.82 -4.25 6.96
N TRP A 152 -11.81 -3.81 6.20
CA TRP A 152 -12.15 -4.39 4.90
C TRP A 152 -11.03 -4.25 3.85
N ILE A 153 -10.03 -3.36 4.04
CA ILE A 153 -8.87 -3.17 3.14
C ILE A 153 -7.53 -3.44 3.81
N ALA A 154 -7.44 -3.42 5.15
CA ALA A 154 -6.18 -3.44 5.89
C ALA A 154 -5.25 -4.61 5.50
N ASP A 155 -5.83 -5.80 5.23
CA ASP A 155 -5.07 -7.01 4.90
C ASP A 155 -4.86 -7.25 3.41
N LYS A 156 -5.40 -6.37 2.53
CA LYS A 156 -5.39 -6.58 1.08
C LYS A 156 -4.26 -5.82 0.38
N LYS A 157 -3.02 -6.22 0.67
CA LYS A 157 -1.81 -5.54 0.18
C LYS A 157 -1.55 -5.71 -1.32
N ASP A 158 -2.06 -6.79 -1.92
CA ASP A 158 -1.82 -7.11 -3.32
C ASP A 158 -2.82 -6.46 -4.29
N GLY A 159 -3.65 -5.57 -3.76
CA GLY A 159 -4.71 -4.93 -4.52
C GLY A 159 -5.91 -5.85 -4.78
N GLY A 160 -6.87 -5.36 -5.58
CA GLY A 160 -8.11 -6.10 -5.85
C GLY A 160 -9.15 -5.25 -6.56
N ILE A 161 -10.37 -5.77 -6.59
CA ILE A 161 -11.55 -5.07 -7.07
C ILE A 161 -12.36 -4.61 -5.86
N LEU A 162 -12.60 -3.32 -5.78
CA LEU A 162 -13.54 -2.71 -4.84
C LEU A 162 -14.84 -2.40 -5.60
N LEU A 163 -15.92 -3.06 -5.22
CA LEU A 163 -17.26 -2.79 -5.73
C LEU A 163 -18.03 -1.96 -4.70
N LEU A 164 -18.42 -0.76 -5.10
CA LEU A 164 -19.34 0.09 -4.36
C LEU A 164 -20.75 -0.15 -4.92
N ASP A 165 -21.64 -0.64 -4.08
CA ASP A 165 -22.99 -1.06 -4.47
C ASP A 165 -24.04 -0.23 -3.70
N ASP A 166 -25.21 -0.03 -4.28
CA ASP A 166 -26.36 0.67 -3.65
C ASP A 166 -26.05 2.13 -3.23
N TRP A 167 -25.57 2.94 -4.17
CA TRP A 167 -25.31 4.37 -3.96
C TRP A 167 -26.29 5.26 -4.72
#